data_a1d575172565d43cc5f9de3596629d97
#
_entry.id   a1d575172565d43cc5f9de3596629d97
#
_cell.length_a   1.000
_cell.length_b   1.000
_cell.length_c   1.000
_cell.angle_alpha   90.00
_cell.angle_beta   90.00
_cell.angle_gamma   90.00
#
_symmetry.space_group_name_H-M   'P 1'
#
loop_
_entity.id
_entity.type
_entity.pdbx_description
1 polymer ?
#
loop_
_entity_poly.entity_id
_entity_poly.type
_entity_poly.pdbx_seq_one_letter_code
_entity_poly.pdbx_strand_id
1 'polypeptide(L)'
;MLDDMLARMLNQIHHGDCIAGMNGMPEGSVDLVFADPPFNIGYEYDVYEDSRSRHEYLDWSRAWIAAAHRVLKDDGTFWLAIGDDYAAELKLLSQEVGFHCRSWVIWYYTFGVNCKAKFSRSHTHLLYFVKNPAKFTFRADLLENRIPSARQLVYADKRANSIGRLPDDTWILRPQDLEGCFSADEDTWYFPRVAGTFKERAGFHGCQMPEQLLGRIIRFCSNEGETVLDPFSGSATTLTVAKKLGRRFLGFDLSLEYVQRGRDRLANFQVGDPLAGAAEPTASAPATPGKRASKARPTTIANTKAATKTPALSAELPFENELIDAFANTSQSFSPASLR
;
A
#
# COMPACT_ATOMS: atom_id res chain seq x y z
N MET A 1 6.40 35.37 -5.77
CA MET A 1 5.48 34.82 -6.82
C MET A 1 5.27 33.30 -6.69
N LEU A 2 6.33 32.47 -6.75
CA LEU A 2 6.17 30.99 -6.65
C LEU A 2 5.67 30.57 -5.25
N ASP A 3 6.19 31.18 -4.19
CA ASP A 3 5.74 30.90 -2.81
C ASP A 3 4.29 31.33 -2.58
N ASP A 4 3.84 32.45 -3.18
CA ASP A 4 2.45 32.90 -3.11
C ASP A 4 1.51 31.94 -3.85
N MET A 5 1.96 31.36 -4.96
CA MET A 5 1.17 30.38 -5.73
C MET A 5 1.00 29.10 -4.91
N LEU A 6 2.09 28.56 -4.36
CA LEU A 6 2.02 27.38 -3.50
C LEU A 6 1.14 27.64 -2.26
N ALA A 7 1.29 28.80 -1.61
CA ALA A 7 0.48 29.16 -0.45
C ALA A 7 -1.02 29.16 -0.74
N ARG A 8 -1.44 29.57 -1.94
CA ARG A 8 -2.84 29.53 -2.37
C ARG A 8 -3.35 28.11 -2.68
N MET A 9 -2.45 27.18 -2.98
CA MET A 9 -2.82 25.78 -3.28
C MET A 9 -2.88 24.92 -2.03
N LEU A 10 -2.15 25.27 -0.97
CA LEU A 10 -2.07 24.48 0.26
C LEU A 10 -3.40 24.39 1.01
N ASN A 11 -3.57 23.28 1.70
CA ASN A 11 -4.74 22.93 2.51
C ASN A 11 -6.06 22.89 1.71
N GLN A 12 -5.94 22.48 0.45
CA GLN A 12 -7.07 22.36 -0.48
C GLN A 12 -7.01 21.10 -1.32
N ILE A 13 -8.18 20.73 -1.85
CA ILE A 13 -8.33 19.76 -2.94
C ILE A 13 -8.66 20.55 -4.20
N HIS A 14 -7.93 20.34 -5.27
CA HIS A 14 -8.11 20.98 -6.55
C HIS A 14 -8.85 20.06 -7.53
N HIS A 15 -9.86 20.58 -8.19
CA HIS A 15 -10.53 19.88 -9.27
C HIS A 15 -9.68 19.97 -10.54
N GLY A 16 -9.31 18.83 -11.12
CA GLY A 16 -8.59 18.76 -12.37
C GLY A 16 -7.58 17.64 -12.44
N ASP A 17 -6.89 17.59 -13.58
CA ASP A 17 -5.84 16.61 -13.85
C ASP A 17 -4.62 16.83 -12.96
N CYS A 18 -4.19 15.75 -12.28
CA CYS A 18 -3.07 15.82 -11.33
C CYS A 18 -1.73 16.13 -12.01
N ILE A 19 -1.53 15.70 -13.27
CA ILE A 19 -0.30 15.96 -14.04
C ILE A 19 -0.19 17.44 -14.33
N ALA A 20 -1.27 18.03 -14.86
CA ALA A 20 -1.32 19.47 -15.12
C ALA A 20 -1.19 20.28 -13.83
N GLY A 21 -1.88 19.85 -12.75
CA GLY A 21 -1.80 20.47 -11.44
C GLY A 21 -0.39 20.47 -10.87
N MET A 22 0.24 19.29 -10.78
CA MET A 22 1.61 19.15 -10.31
C MET A 22 2.62 19.90 -11.18
N ASN A 23 2.47 19.88 -12.51
CA ASN A 23 3.35 20.62 -13.42
C ASN A 23 3.26 22.15 -13.24
N GLY A 24 2.14 22.65 -12.74
CA GLY A 24 1.96 24.05 -12.34
C GLY A 24 2.61 24.41 -11.01
N MET A 25 3.00 23.44 -10.18
CA MET A 25 3.60 23.69 -8.86
C MET A 25 5.09 24.00 -8.96
N PRO A 26 5.69 24.71 -7.95
CA PRO A 26 7.13 24.84 -7.84
C PRO A 26 7.81 23.46 -7.69
N GLU A 27 9.00 23.34 -8.27
CA GLU A 27 9.86 22.17 -8.05
C GLU A 27 10.29 22.10 -6.58
N GLY A 28 10.39 20.87 -6.03
CA GLY A 28 10.87 20.67 -4.65
C GLY A 28 9.99 21.34 -3.58
N SER A 29 8.69 21.40 -3.79
CA SER A 29 7.73 22.08 -2.90
C SER A 29 6.98 21.16 -1.94
N VAL A 30 7.10 19.84 -2.11
CA VAL A 30 6.35 18.80 -1.37
C VAL A 30 7.31 17.90 -0.62
N ASP A 31 6.96 17.51 0.59
CA ASP A 31 7.78 16.66 1.46
C ASP A 31 7.42 15.17 1.32
N LEU A 32 6.13 14.87 1.15
CA LEU A 32 5.61 13.51 0.99
C LEU A 32 4.56 13.46 -0.11
N VAL A 33 4.71 12.54 -1.04
CA VAL A 33 3.66 12.16 -1.99
C VAL A 33 3.13 10.77 -1.62
N PHE A 34 1.82 10.65 -1.43
CA PHE A 34 1.14 9.36 -1.37
C PHE A 34 0.17 9.26 -2.54
N ALA A 35 0.33 8.25 -3.38
CA ALA A 35 -0.50 8.03 -4.57
C ALA A 35 -1.21 6.67 -4.51
N ASP A 36 -2.52 6.68 -4.65
CA ASP A 36 -3.39 5.50 -4.85
C ASP A 36 -4.12 5.66 -6.19
N PRO A 37 -3.40 5.48 -7.32
CA PRO A 37 -3.97 5.69 -8.66
C PRO A 37 -5.03 4.64 -8.97
N PRO A 38 -5.92 4.87 -9.98
CA PRO A 38 -6.72 3.81 -10.56
C PRO A 38 -5.85 2.63 -11.00
N PHE A 39 -6.30 1.39 -10.71
CA PHE A 39 -5.48 0.18 -10.90
C PHE A 39 -5.57 -0.43 -12.30
N ASN A 40 -6.34 0.18 -13.17
CA ASN A 40 -6.62 -0.30 -14.54
C ASN A 40 -7.21 -1.73 -14.57
N ILE A 41 -8.19 -1.97 -13.69
CA ILE A 41 -8.86 -3.26 -13.51
C ILE A 41 -10.33 -3.22 -13.92
N GLY A 42 -10.76 -2.14 -14.58
CA GLY A 42 -12.14 -1.93 -15.00
C GLY A 42 -13.09 -1.53 -13.88
N TYR A 43 -12.59 -0.81 -12.87
CA TYR A 43 -13.44 -0.26 -11.82
C TYR A 43 -14.26 0.93 -12.35
N GLU A 44 -15.55 0.97 -12.04
CA GLU A 44 -16.44 2.07 -12.45
C GLU A 44 -16.24 3.29 -11.55
N TYR A 45 -15.53 4.28 -12.05
CA TYR A 45 -15.43 5.62 -11.49
C TYR A 45 -16.48 6.53 -12.15
N ASP A 46 -16.77 7.68 -11.54
CA ASP A 46 -17.76 8.64 -12.07
C ASP A 46 -17.30 9.36 -13.36
N VAL A 47 -16.00 9.71 -13.44
CA VAL A 47 -15.44 10.50 -14.57
C VAL A 47 -14.16 9.90 -15.17
N TYR A 48 -13.69 8.76 -14.69
CA TYR A 48 -12.47 8.13 -15.17
C TYR A 48 -12.73 6.72 -15.70
N GLU A 49 -12.23 6.43 -16.89
CA GLU A 49 -12.29 5.12 -17.51
C GLU A 49 -11.08 4.26 -17.10
N ASP A 50 -11.32 3.25 -16.26
CA ASP A 50 -10.29 2.36 -15.68
C ASP A 50 -10.01 1.13 -16.55
N SER A 51 -9.97 1.32 -17.88
CA SER A 51 -9.82 0.24 -18.87
C SER A 51 -8.88 0.61 -20.02
N ARG A 52 -7.80 1.34 -19.71
CA ARG A 52 -6.80 1.72 -20.70
C ARG A 52 -6.03 0.50 -21.18
N SER A 53 -5.52 0.54 -22.41
CA SER A 53 -4.52 -0.44 -22.85
C SER A 53 -3.30 -0.39 -21.92
N ARG A 54 -2.57 -1.52 -21.82
CA ARG A 54 -1.37 -1.59 -20.97
C ARG A 54 -0.36 -0.48 -21.29
N HIS A 55 -0.15 -0.18 -22.55
CA HIS A 55 0.80 0.85 -22.99
C HIS A 55 0.34 2.24 -22.53
N GLU A 56 -0.89 2.62 -22.83
CA GLU A 56 -1.46 3.91 -22.44
C GLU A 56 -1.46 4.11 -20.92
N TYR A 57 -1.74 3.04 -20.16
CA TYR A 57 -1.68 3.10 -18.69
C TYR A 57 -0.27 3.35 -18.17
N LEU A 58 0.74 2.68 -18.76
CA LEU A 58 2.13 2.87 -18.36
C LEU A 58 2.67 4.24 -18.78
N ASP A 59 2.32 4.75 -19.94
CA ASP A 59 2.71 6.09 -20.39
C ASP A 59 2.08 7.18 -19.53
N TRP A 60 0.81 7.06 -19.23
CA TRP A 60 0.13 7.94 -18.27
C TRP A 60 0.76 7.86 -16.89
N SER A 61 1.08 6.64 -16.42
CA SER A 61 1.72 6.44 -15.12
C SER A 61 3.11 7.08 -15.10
N ARG A 62 3.89 6.97 -16.16
CA ARG A 62 5.18 7.66 -16.27
C ARG A 62 5.03 9.17 -16.15
N ALA A 63 4.02 9.74 -16.75
CA ALA A 63 3.81 11.18 -16.74
C ALA A 63 3.48 11.71 -15.33
N TRP A 64 2.56 11.10 -14.60
CA TRP A 64 2.24 11.57 -13.26
C TRP A 64 3.34 11.24 -12.24
N ILE A 65 4.06 10.11 -12.37
CA ILE A 65 5.21 9.77 -11.52
C ILE A 65 6.34 10.78 -11.73
N ALA A 66 6.62 11.18 -12.97
CA ALA A 66 7.60 12.21 -13.26
C ALA A 66 7.20 13.58 -12.69
N ALA A 67 5.92 13.96 -12.78
CA ALA A 67 5.41 15.18 -12.16
C ALA A 67 5.55 15.13 -10.63
N ALA A 68 5.24 13.98 -10.00
CA ALA A 68 5.44 13.77 -8.56
C ALA A 68 6.92 13.88 -8.17
N HIS A 69 7.83 13.28 -8.94
CA HIS A 69 9.27 13.38 -8.71
C HIS A 69 9.76 14.83 -8.78
N ARG A 70 9.26 15.62 -9.74
CA ARG A 70 9.63 17.03 -9.90
C ARG A 70 9.23 17.88 -8.69
N VAL A 71 7.99 17.73 -8.21
CA VAL A 71 7.47 18.55 -7.09
C VAL A 71 7.99 18.09 -5.73
N LEU A 72 8.48 16.86 -5.62
CA LEU A 72 9.03 16.33 -4.39
C LEU A 72 10.39 16.95 -4.09
N LYS A 73 10.62 17.35 -2.82
CA LYS A 73 11.92 17.79 -2.31
C LYS A 73 12.98 16.69 -2.44
N ASP A 74 14.25 17.07 -2.41
CA ASP A 74 15.35 16.11 -2.48
C ASP A 74 15.33 15.08 -1.33
N ASP A 75 14.93 15.50 -0.15
CA ASP A 75 14.78 14.64 1.03
C ASP A 75 13.37 14.10 1.23
N GLY A 76 12.49 14.33 0.25
CA GLY A 76 11.12 13.89 0.27
C GLY A 76 10.95 12.41 -0.06
N THR A 77 9.78 11.90 0.26
CA THR A 77 9.42 10.49 0.09
C THR A 77 8.18 10.32 -0.78
N PHE A 78 8.15 9.21 -1.49
CA PHE A 78 7.03 8.84 -2.36
C PHE A 78 6.52 7.46 -1.99
N TRP A 79 5.21 7.34 -1.77
CA TRP A 79 4.51 6.08 -1.56
C TRP A 79 3.50 5.85 -2.67
N LEU A 80 3.47 4.63 -3.18
CA LEU A 80 2.57 4.20 -4.22
C LEU A 80 1.81 2.95 -3.78
N ALA A 81 0.49 3.04 -3.71
CA ALA A 81 -0.40 1.90 -3.55
C ALA A 81 -0.81 1.36 -4.92
N ILE A 82 -0.73 0.05 -5.14
CA ILE A 82 -1.09 -0.59 -6.41
C ILE A 82 -1.45 -2.08 -6.23
N GLY A 83 -2.30 -2.59 -7.10
CA GLY A 83 -2.62 -4.02 -7.19
C GLY A 83 -1.56 -4.82 -7.93
N ASP A 84 -1.67 -6.16 -7.85
CA ASP A 84 -0.70 -7.11 -8.41
C ASP A 84 -0.45 -6.92 -9.91
N ASP A 85 -1.48 -6.48 -10.66
CA ASP A 85 -1.46 -6.47 -12.12
C ASP A 85 -0.40 -5.51 -12.69
N TYR A 86 -0.02 -4.47 -11.92
CA TYR A 86 0.95 -3.46 -12.34
C TYR A 86 2.04 -3.14 -11.31
N ALA A 87 2.11 -3.88 -10.19
CA ALA A 87 3.07 -3.58 -9.12
C ALA A 87 4.53 -3.61 -9.57
N ALA A 88 4.89 -4.60 -10.38
CA ALA A 88 6.26 -4.74 -10.90
C ALA A 88 6.60 -3.61 -11.89
N GLU A 89 5.68 -3.32 -12.80
CA GLU A 89 5.86 -2.31 -13.84
C GLU A 89 5.98 -0.91 -13.25
N LEU A 90 5.08 -0.54 -12.33
CA LEU A 90 5.13 0.79 -11.72
C LEU A 90 6.33 0.95 -10.79
N LYS A 91 6.81 -0.15 -10.18
CA LYS A 91 8.08 -0.12 -9.44
C LYS A 91 9.25 0.21 -10.36
N LEU A 92 9.38 -0.51 -11.48
CA LEU A 92 10.46 -0.28 -12.46
C LEU A 92 10.35 1.12 -13.06
N LEU A 93 9.15 1.52 -13.46
CA LEU A 93 8.88 2.84 -14.01
C LEU A 93 9.25 3.98 -13.04
N SER A 94 8.94 3.84 -11.75
CA SER A 94 9.33 4.80 -10.73
C SER A 94 10.86 4.90 -10.60
N GLN A 95 11.57 3.78 -10.70
CA GLN A 95 13.03 3.75 -10.66
C GLN A 95 13.65 4.38 -11.93
N GLU A 96 13.06 4.17 -13.10
CA GLU A 96 13.47 4.81 -14.35
C GLU A 96 13.29 6.35 -14.33
N VAL A 97 12.24 6.83 -13.64
CA VAL A 97 12.01 8.27 -13.41
C VAL A 97 13.06 8.88 -12.47
N GLY A 98 13.71 8.08 -11.63
CA GLY A 98 14.77 8.54 -10.73
C GLY A 98 14.53 8.27 -9.24
N PHE A 99 13.44 7.59 -8.89
CA PHE A 99 13.18 7.19 -7.50
C PHE A 99 14.01 5.98 -7.08
N HIS A 100 14.33 5.89 -5.80
CA HIS A 100 15.02 4.75 -5.19
C HIS A 100 14.05 4.00 -4.28
N CYS A 101 13.75 2.74 -4.61
CA CYS A 101 12.89 1.89 -3.81
C CYS A 101 13.60 1.50 -2.49
N ARG A 102 12.95 1.77 -1.36
CA ARG A 102 13.45 1.44 -0.01
C ARG A 102 12.78 0.20 0.55
N SER A 103 11.47 0.05 0.35
CA SER A 103 10.71 -1.11 0.81
C SER A 103 9.56 -1.42 -0.14
N TRP A 104 9.22 -2.68 -0.23
CA TRP A 104 8.02 -3.18 -0.86
C TRP A 104 7.16 -3.76 0.25
N VAL A 105 6.22 -2.96 0.74
CA VAL A 105 5.35 -3.32 1.86
C VAL A 105 4.11 -4.03 1.33
N ILE A 106 3.69 -5.11 1.98
CA ILE A 106 2.45 -5.82 1.68
C ILE A 106 1.40 -5.40 2.70
N TRP A 107 0.42 -4.64 2.28
CA TRP A 107 -0.76 -4.39 3.08
C TRP A 107 -1.77 -5.53 2.88
N TYR A 108 -1.87 -6.37 3.90
CA TYR A 108 -2.79 -7.52 3.89
C TYR A 108 -4.16 -7.13 4.48
N TYR A 109 -5.21 -7.73 3.97
CA TYR A 109 -6.58 -7.60 4.49
C TYR A 109 -7.36 -8.90 4.27
N THR A 110 -8.35 -9.19 5.17
CA THR A 110 -9.03 -10.49 5.21
C THR A 110 -10.17 -10.66 4.18
N PHE A 111 -10.62 -9.59 3.54
CA PHE A 111 -11.72 -9.61 2.57
C PHE A 111 -11.18 -9.41 1.16
N GLY A 112 -10.65 -10.48 0.60
CA GLY A 112 -10.25 -10.50 -0.80
C GLY A 112 -11.39 -10.94 -1.72
N VAL A 113 -11.21 -10.73 -3.02
CA VAL A 113 -12.13 -11.25 -4.05
C VAL A 113 -11.98 -12.76 -4.13
N ASN A 114 -13.10 -13.49 -3.97
CA ASN A 114 -13.08 -14.93 -4.11
C ASN A 114 -12.93 -15.31 -5.59
N CYS A 115 -11.88 -16.05 -5.91
CA CYS A 115 -11.54 -16.46 -7.27
C CYS A 115 -11.80 -17.96 -7.46
N LYS A 116 -12.19 -18.36 -8.71
CA LYS A 116 -12.45 -19.76 -9.05
C LYS A 116 -11.24 -20.49 -9.64
N ALA A 117 -10.33 -19.75 -10.28
CA ALA A 117 -9.23 -20.33 -11.07
C ALA A 117 -7.84 -19.79 -10.67
N LYS A 118 -7.76 -18.99 -9.61
CA LYS A 118 -6.52 -18.46 -9.02
C LYS A 118 -6.70 -18.25 -7.51
N PHE A 119 -5.62 -18.02 -6.77
CA PHE A 119 -5.69 -17.67 -5.35
C PHE A 119 -6.44 -16.35 -5.17
N SER A 120 -7.24 -16.25 -4.08
CA SER A 120 -7.96 -15.03 -3.75
C SER A 120 -7.00 -13.90 -3.41
N ARG A 121 -7.20 -12.75 -4.05
CA ARG A 121 -6.42 -11.55 -3.76
C ARG A 121 -6.84 -10.97 -2.41
N SER A 122 -5.91 -10.79 -1.49
CA SER A 122 -6.15 -10.29 -0.13
C SER A 122 -5.12 -9.27 0.32
N HIS A 123 -4.43 -8.61 -0.60
CA HIS A 123 -3.42 -7.61 -0.29
C HIS A 123 -3.34 -6.52 -1.36
N THR A 124 -2.71 -5.43 -0.97
CA THR A 124 -2.28 -4.34 -1.86
C THR A 124 -0.81 -4.10 -1.63
N HIS A 125 -0.09 -3.79 -2.68
CA HIS A 125 1.33 -3.43 -2.62
C HIS A 125 1.45 -1.94 -2.27
N LEU A 126 2.29 -1.63 -1.29
CA LEU A 126 2.68 -0.28 -0.93
C LEU A 126 4.18 -0.15 -1.20
N LEU A 127 4.53 0.59 -2.23
CA LEU A 127 5.91 0.79 -2.63
C LEU A 127 6.44 2.08 -2.02
N TYR A 128 7.48 1.98 -1.20
CA TYR A 128 8.14 3.10 -0.54
C TYR A 128 9.38 3.51 -1.31
N PHE A 129 9.40 4.74 -1.77
CA PHE A 129 10.51 5.34 -2.50
C PHE A 129 11.03 6.60 -1.83
N VAL A 130 12.28 6.93 -2.14
CA VAL A 130 12.91 8.20 -1.82
C VAL A 130 13.51 8.82 -3.09
N LYS A 131 13.59 10.15 -3.13
CA LYS A 131 14.23 10.85 -4.25
C LYS A 131 15.76 10.77 -4.11
N ASN A 132 16.29 11.01 -2.91
CA ASN A 132 17.72 10.90 -2.61
C ASN A 132 17.97 9.79 -1.59
N PRO A 133 18.68 8.70 -1.94
CA PRO A 133 18.92 7.57 -1.02
C PRO A 133 19.86 7.91 0.14
N ALA A 134 20.64 8.99 0.03
CA ALA A 134 21.56 9.44 1.08
C ALA A 134 20.92 10.42 2.08
N LYS A 135 19.79 11.06 1.68
CA LYS A 135 19.12 12.05 2.51
C LYS A 135 17.60 11.97 2.30
N PHE A 136 16.88 11.53 3.31
CA PHE A 136 15.41 11.44 3.27
C PHE A 136 14.83 11.47 4.68
N THR A 137 13.60 11.94 4.81
CA THR A 137 12.89 11.94 6.07
C THR A 137 12.37 10.53 6.38
N PHE A 138 12.84 9.97 7.52
CA PHE A 138 12.36 8.71 8.07
C PHE A 138 12.46 8.71 9.60
N ARG A 139 11.34 8.95 10.27
CA ARG A 139 11.24 9.19 11.72
C ARG A 139 11.28 7.91 12.54
N ALA A 140 12.35 7.15 12.41
CA ALA A 140 12.60 5.95 13.21
C ALA A 140 12.93 6.27 14.70
N ASP A 141 13.16 7.52 15.00
CA ASP A 141 13.46 8.05 16.33
C ASP A 141 12.21 8.16 17.23
N LEU A 142 11.03 8.36 16.65
CA LEU A 142 9.79 8.51 17.41
C LEU A 142 9.34 7.18 18.02
N LEU A 143 9.06 7.21 19.34
CA LEU A 143 8.56 6.03 20.07
C LEU A 143 7.24 5.50 19.49
N GLU A 144 6.35 6.38 19.05
CA GLU A 144 5.07 6.03 18.43
C GLU A 144 5.21 5.26 17.11
N ASN A 145 6.41 5.31 16.49
CA ASN A 145 6.74 4.56 15.29
C ASN A 145 7.42 3.21 15.59
N ARG A 146 7.65 2.90 16.87
CA ARG A 146 8.29 1.66 17.31
C ARG A 146 7.27 0.67 17.84
N ILE A 147 7.57 -0.60 17.65
CA ILE A 147 6.76 -1.71 18.15
C ILE A 147 7.62 -2.62 19.01
N PRO A 148 7.04 -3.31 20.01
CA PRO A 148 7.77 -4.30 20.78
C PRO A 148 8.29 -5.43 19.87
N SER A 149 9.49 -5.91 20.12
CA SER A 149 10.05 -7.04 19.38
C SER A 149 9.71 -8.37 20.05
N ALA A 150 9.70 -9.46 19.28
CA ALA A 150 9.58 -10.81 19.83
C ALA A 150 10.66 -11.11 20.90
N ARG A 151 11.84 -10.52 20.76
CA ARG A 151 12.90 -10.61 21.78
C ARG A 151 12.52 -10.01 23.12
N GLN A 152 11.74 -8.91 23.09
CA GLN A 152 11.22 -8.28 24.30
C GLN A 152 10.05 -9.05 24.88
N LEU A 153 9.06 -9.38 24.06
CA LEU A 153 7.78 -9.94 24.51
C LEU A 153 7.89 -11.43 24.90
N VAL A 154 8.62 -12.21 24.10
CA VAL A 154 8.67 -13.69 24.26
C VAL A 154 9.89 -14.14 25.03
N TYR A 155 11.06 -13.58 24.70
CA TYR A 155 12.33 -14.09 25.21
C TYR A 155 12.91 -13.25 26.35
N ALA A 156 12.33 -12.11 26.71
CA ALA A 156 12.86 -11.17 27.70
C ALA A 156 14.39 -10.91 27.50
N ASP A 157 14.86 -10.89 26.25
CA ASP A 157 16.27 -10.79 25.88
C ASP A 157 16.79 -9.38 26.21
N LYS A 158 17.73 -9.29 27.14
CA LYS A 158 18.34 -8.01 27.58
C LYS A 158 19.08 -7.27 26.44
N ARG A 159 19.37 -7.93 25.33
CA ARG A 159 19.98 -7.33 24.12
C ARG A 159 18.93 -6.70 23.20
N ALA A 160 17.64 -6.87 23.47
CA ALA A 160 16.59 -6.23 22.71
C ALA A 160 16.67 -4.72 22.90
N ASN A 161 16.39 -3.98 21.82
CA ASN A 161 16.30 -2.52 21.89
C ASN A 161 15.13 -2.13 22.81
N SER A 162 15.39 -1.38 23.89
CA SER A 162 14.38 -1.03 24.88
C SER A 162 13.23 -0.19 24.33
N ILE A 163 13.47 0.57 23.26
CA ILE A 163 12.44 1.37 22.59
C ILE A 163 11.68 0.60 21.49
N GLY A 164 11.94 -0.70 21.36
CA GLY A 164 11.29 -1.51 20.34
C GLY A 164 12.02 -1.52 19.00
N ARG A 165 11.41 -2.15 18.00
CA ARG A 165 11.88 -2.25 16.62
C ARG A 165 10.98 -1.49 15.65
N LEU A 166 11.40 -1.35 14.42
CA LEU A 166 10.56 -0.88 13.33
C LEU A 166 9.58 -1.98 12.90
N PRO A 167 8.36 -1.63 12.43
CA PRO A 167 7.45 -2.59 11.84
C PRO A 167 8.08 -3.32 10.65
N ASP A 168 7.69 -4.56 10.43
CA ASP A 168 8.07 -5.32 9.24
C ASP A 168 7.39 -4.78 7.97
N ASP A 169 7.94 -5.13 6.83
CA ASP A 169 7.37 -4.84 5.52
C ASP A 169 6.41 -5.93 5.03
N THR A 170 6.26 -7.00 5.79
CA THR A 170 5.42 -8.15 5.41
C THR A 170 4.57 -8.64 6.56
N TRP A 171 3.38 -9.11 6.26
CA TRP A 171 2.37 -9.64 7.16
C TRP A 171 2.34 -11.14 7.19
N ILE A 172 2.44 -11.74 8.36
CA ILE A 172 2.38 -13.18 8.48
C ILE A 172 1.33 -13.64 9.49
N LEU A 173 0.90 -12.81 10.41
CA LEU A 173 0.08 -13.24 11.52
C LEU A 173 -1.35 -12.68 11.44
N ARG A 174 -2.32 -13.61 11.39
CA ARG A 174 -3.71 -13.29 11.67
C ARG A 174 -3.93 -13.37 13.17
N PRO A 175 -4.63 -12.42 13.80
CA PRO A 175 -4.88 -12.41 15.25
C PRO A 175 -5.49 -13.71 15.77
N GLN A 176 -6.33 -14.36 14.95
CA GLN A 176 -6.99 -15.61 15.27
C GLN A 176 -6.09 -16.85 15.20
N ASP A 177 -4.88 -16.73 14.66
CA ASP A 177 -3.97 -17.86 14.47
C ASP A 177 -3.00 -18.04 15.65
N LEU A 178 -2.92 -17.03 16.55
CA LEU A 178 -1.98 -17.02 17.69
C LEU A 178 -2.64 -16.47 18.95
N GLU A 179 -3.41 -17.30 19.62
CA GLU A 179 -3.94 -16.95 20.94
C GLU A 179 -2.79 -16.64 21.93
N GLY A 180 -2.73 -15.41 22.41
CA GLY A 180 -1.88 -15.00 23.52
C GLY A 180 -0.43 -14.66 23.23
N CYS A 181 0.00 -14.63 21.95
CA CYS A 181 1.41 -14.34 21.63
C CYS A 181 1.69 -12.91 21.19
N PHE A 182 0.82 -12.29 20.38
CA PHE A 182 0.99 -10.92 19.87
C PHE A 182 -0.36 -10.26 19.66
N SER A 183 -0.46 -8.95 19.95
CA SER A 183 -1.53 -8.14 19.40
C SER A 183 -1.30 -7.93 17.91
N ALA A 184 -2.38 -7.89 17.14
CA ALA A 184 -2.31 -7.75 15.67
C ALA A 184 -1.63 -6.46 15.18
N ASP A 185 -1.59 -5.45 16.03
CA ASP A 185 -1.07 -4.13 15.81
C ASP A 185 0.41 -3.97 16.18
N GLU A 186 0.98 -4.94 16.92
CA GLU A 186 2.32 -4.79 17.48
C GLU A 186 3.45 -4.99 16.46
N ASP A 187 3.23 -5.76 15.39
CA ASP A 187 4.31 -6.17 14.50
C ASP A 187 3.99 -6.13 13.00
N THR A 188 2.85 -5.63 12.61
CA THR A 188 2.38 -5.78 11.24
C THR A 188 1.62 -4.57 10.73
N TRP A 189 1.64 -4.39 9.40
CA TRP A 189 0.80 -3.43 8.70
C TRP A 189 -0.62 -3.99 8.51
N TYR A 190 -1.26 -4.46 9.57
CA TYR A 190 -2.60 -5.04 9.49
C TYR A 190 -3.68 -3.99 9.67
N PHE A 191 -4.12 -3.46 8.57
CA PHE A 191 -5.22 -2.53 8.54
C PHE A 191 -6.34 -3.15 7.70
N PRO A 192 -7.53 -3.39 8.25
CA PRO A 192 -8.64 -3.90 7.48
C PRO A 192 -8.99 -2.89 6.39
N ARG A 193 -9.34 -3.42 5.23
CA ARG A 193 -9.86 -2.60 4.14
C ARG A 193 -11.15 -1.91 4.61
N VAL A 194 -11.26 -0.60 4.38
CA VAL A 194 -12.48 0.16 4.66
C VAL A 194 -13.54 -0.17 3.63
N ALA A 195 -14.43 -1.10 3.96
CA ALA A 195 -15.45 -1.61 3.05
C ALA A 195 -16.78 -1.85 3.77
N GLY A 196 -17.87 -1.96 3.03
CA GLY A 196 -19.18 -2.33 3.58
C GLY A 196 -19.65 -1.39 4.68
N THR A 197 -19.84 -1.91 5.87
CA THR A 197 -20.39 -1.21 7.04
C THR A 197 -19.35 -0.74 8.04
N PHE A 198 -18.09 -0.64 7.67
CA PHE A 198 -17.05 -0.13 8.55
C PHE A 198 -17.34 1.32 9.00
N LYS A 199 -17.14 1.60 10.30
CA LYS A 199 -17.51 2.87 10.93
C LYS A 199 -16.79 4.09 10.34
N GLU A 200 -15.56 3.93 9.86
CA GLU A 200 -14.78 5.02 9.28
C GLU A 200 -15.11 5.31 7.81
N ARG A 201 -16.00 4.52 7.20
CA ARG A 201 -16.35 4.68 5.80
C ARG A 201 -17.15 5.94 5.56
N ALA A 202 -16.62 6.85 4.74
CA ALA A 202 -17.33 8.07 4.31
C ALA A 202 -18.49 7.78 3.35
N GLY A 203 -18.47 6.64 2.65
CA GLY A 203 -19.61 6.12 1.88
C GLY A 203 -19.74 6.61 0.44
N PHE A 204 -19.07 7.69 0.05
CA PHE A 204 -19.17 8.25 -1.30
C PHE A 204 -18.07 7.77 -2.26
N HIS A 205 -17.02 7.14 -1.76
CA HIS A 205 -15.95 6.58 -2.56
C HIS A 205 -15.75 5.09 -2.25
N GLY A 206 -15.63 4.25 -3.28
CA GLY A 206 -15.60 2.79 -3.13
C GLY A 206 -14.30 2.23 -2.58
N CYS A 207 -13.19 2.95 -2.75
CA CYS A 207 -11.82 2.51 -2.43
C CYS A 207 -11.17 3.38 -1.36
N GLN A 208 -11.87 3.63 -0.24
CA GLN A 208 -11.34 4.43 0.85
C GLN A 208 -10.20 3.68 1.58
N MET A 209 -9.07 4.37 1.78
CA MET A 209 -7.93 3.89 2.56
C MET A 209 -8.18 4.01 4.07
N PRO A 210 -7.63 3.12 4.92
CA PRO A 210 -7.69 3.25 6.38
C PRO A 210 -6.86 4.44 6.89
N GLU A 211 -7.41 5.24 7.81
CA GLU A 211 -6.67 6.37 8.38
C GLU A 211 -5.43 5.93 9.19
N GLN A 212 -5.50 4.81 9.89
CA GLN A 212 -4.37 4.28 10.66
C GLN A 212 -3.18 3.87 9.77
N LEU A 213 -3.45 3.27 8.60
CA LEU A 213 -2.43 2.93 7.61
C LEU A 213 -1.70 4.19 7.13
N LEU A 214 -2.48 5.18 6.68
CA LEU A 214 -1.94 6.46 6.20
C LEU A 214 -1.26 7.24 7.31
N GLY A 215 -1.79 7.16 8.53
CA GLY A 215 -1.18 7.75 9.72
C GLY A 215 0.23 7.22 9.98
N ARG A 216 0.43 5.92 9.85
CA ARG A 216 1.76 5.31 9.97
C ARG A 216 2.70 5.85 8.89
N ILE A 217 2.29 5.86 7.63
CA ILE A 217 3.11 6.38 6.52
C ILE A 217 3.48 7.85 6.77
N ILE A 218 2.51 8.70 7.10
CA ILE A 218 2.72 10.15 7.27
C ILE A 218 3.62 10.44 8.47
N ARG A 219 3.46 9.72 9.60
CA ARG A 219 4.34 9.89 10.79
C ARG A 219 5.77 9.49 10.51
N PHE A 220 6.01 8.40 9.77
CA PHE A 220 7.37 7.98 9.43
C PHE A 220 8.05 8.93 8.45
N CYS A 221 7.31 9.44 7.47
CA CYS A 221 7.89 10.04 6.27
C CYS A 221 7.68 11.56 6.18
N SER A 222 7.19 12.21 7.24
CA SER A 222 7.06 13.67 7.30
C SER A 222 7.13 14.22 8.72
N ASN A 223 7.44 15.50 8.83
CA ASN A 223 7.38 16.28 10.07
C ASN A 223 6.10 17.14 10.12
N GLU A 224 5.73 17.60 11.32
CA GLU A 224 4.66 18.60 11.46
C GLU A 224 4.98 19.86 10.66
N GLY A 225 3.96 20.45 10.04
CA GLY A 225 4.11 21.62 9.18
C GLY A 225 4.62 21.32 7.77
N GLU A 226 5.11 20.12 7.48
CA GLU A 226 5.49 19.69 6.13
C GLU A 226 4.27 19.42 5.24
N THR A 227 4.48 19.35 3.93
CA THR A 227 3.43 19.25 2.92
C THR A 227 3.28 17.82 2.40
N VAL A 228 2.08 17.28 2.53
CA VAL A 228 1.66 15.98 1.98
C VAL A 228 0.80 16.22 0.73
N LEU A 229 1.18 15.59 -0.36
CA LEU A 229 0.44 15.64 -1.64
C LEU A 229 -0.20 14.28 -1.93
N ASP A 230 -1.47 14.31 -2.33
CA ASP A 230 -2.20 13.18 -2.88
C ASP A 230 -2.70 13.51 -4.30
N PRO A 231 -2.09 12.94 -5.34
CA PRO A 231 -2.51 13.19 -6.74
C PRO A 231 -3.88 12.61 -7.10
N PHE A 232 -4.40 11.66 -6.29
CA PHE A 232 -5.63 10.92 -6.54
C PHE A 232 -6.50 10.91 -5.28
N SER A 233 -6.98 12.09 -4.89
CA SER A 233 -7.54 12.33 -3.55
C SER A 233 -8.75 11.48 -3.20
N GLY A 234 -9.59 11.11 -4.16
CA GLY A 234 -10.76 10.25 -3.98
C GLY A 234 -11.61 10.62 -2.75
N SER A 235 -11.52 9.78 -1.72
CA SER A 235 -12.21 10.00 -0.44
C SER A 235 -11.55 11.05 0.46
N ALA A 236 -10.44 11.67 0.04
CA ALA A 236 -9.63 12.63 0.79
C ALA A 236 -9.04 12.09 2.11
N THR A 237 -8.84 10.77 2.23
CA THR A 237 -8.36 10.18 3.49
C THR A 237 -6.93 10.60 3.78
N THR A 238 -6.03 10.57 2.80
CA THR A 238 -4.63 11.03 2.95
C THR A 238 -4.57 12.46 3.48
N LEU A 239 -5.38 13.35 2.89
CA LEU A 239 -5.41 14.77 3.25
C LEU A 239 -6.01 15.00 4.65
N THR A 240 -7.06 14.22 4.99
CA THR A 240 -7.67 14.23 6.32
C THR A 240 -6.65 13.82 7.39
N VAL A 241 -5.91 12.74 7.15
CA VAL A 241 -4.86 12.26 8.06
C VAL A 241 -3.73 13.27 8.17
N ALA A 242 -3.27 13.84 7.05
CA ALA A 242 -2.26 14.89 7.05
C ALA A 242 -2.70 16.09 7.91
N LYS A 243 -3.95 16.56 7.76
CA LYS A 243 -4.51 17.63 8.59
C LYS A 243 -4.55 17.28 10.06
N LYS A 244 -5.09 16.10 10.43
CA LYS A 244 -5.17 15.65 11.82
C LYS A 244 -3.79 15.58 12.48
N LEU A 245 -2.78 15.20 11.73
CA LEU A 245 -1.38 15.09 12.19
C LEU A 245 -0.59 16.40 12.08
N GLY A 246 -1.23 17.54 11.82
CA GLY A 246 -0.56 18.85 11.77
C GLY A 246 0.32 19.08 10.53
N ARG A 247 0.10 18.33 9.46
CA ARG A 247 0.76 18.56 8.15
C ARG A 247 -0.09 19.47 7.28
N ARG A 248 0.56 20.26 6.42
CA ARG A 248 -0.12 20.90 5.30
C ARG A 248 -0.45 19.84 4.27
N PHE A 249 -1.48 20.06 3.52
CA PHE A 249 -1.92 19.08 2.52
C PHE A 249 -2.27 19.74 1.20
N LEU A 250 -2.21 18.96 0.13
CA LEU A 250 -2.62 19.35 -1.21
C LEU A 250 -3.11 18.11 -1.95
N GLY A 251 -4.22 18.21 -2.65
CA GLY A 251 -4.75 17.08 -3.40
C GLY A 251 -5.36 17.48 -4.73
N PHE A 252 -5.44 16.52 -5.64
CA PHE A 252 -6.11 16.64 -6.93
C PHE A 252 -7.14 15.54 -7.11
N ASP A 253 -8.22 15.83 -7.80
CA ASP A 253 -9.17 14.84 -8.26
C ASP A 253 -9.89 15.33 -9.53
N LEU A 254 -10.16 14.40 -10.45
CA LEU A 254 -10.90 14.68 -11.69
C LEU A 254 -12.40 14.84 -11.44
N SER A 255 -12.93 14.24 -10.39
CA SER A 255 -14.33 14.31 -10.02
C SER A 255 -14.63 15.54 -9.19
N LEU A 256 -15.45 16.43 -9.73
CA LEU A 256 -15.92 17.59 -8.99
C LEU A 256 -16.73 17.16 -7.75
N GLU A 257 -17.48 16.05 -7.83
CA GLU A 257 -18.22 15.51 -6.71
C GLU A 257 -17.27 15.04 -5.59
N TYR A 258 -16.20 14.31 -5.92
CA TYR A 258 -15.23 13.87 -4.92
C TYR A 258 -14.49 15.05 -4.29
N VAL A 259 -14.12 16.05 -5.10
CA VAL A 259 -13.53 17.31 -4.57
C VAL A 259 -14.45 17.99 -3.57
N GLN A 260 -15.73 18.15 -3.90
CA GLN A 260 -16.68 18.80 -2.99
C GLN A 260 -16.87 18.01 -1.71
N ARG A 261 -17.14 16.72 -1.81
CA ARG A 261 -17.29 15.81 -0.64
C ARG A 261 -16.01 15.72 0.20
N GLY A 262 -14.85 15.72 -0.45
CA GLY A 262 -13.56 15.75 0.23
C GLY A 262 -13.34 17.05 1.03
N ARG A 263 -13.72 18.19 0.46
CA ARG A 263 -13.69 19.48 1.16
C ARG A 263 -14.63 19.50 2.37
N ASP A 264 -15.85 19.00 2.21
CA ASP A 264 -16.82 18.89 3.30
C ASP A 264 -16.28 17.97 4.41
N ARG A 265 -15.67 16.84 4.03
CA ARG A 265 -15.02 15.94 4.99
C ARG A 265 -13.88 16.64 5.74
N LEU A 266 -13.00 17.33 5.04
CA LEU A 266 -11.89 18.07 5.64
C LEU A 266 -12.34 19.18 6.58
N ALA A 267 -13.47 19.84 6.29
CA ALA A 267 -14.03 20.88 7.15
C ALA A 267 -14.46 20.38 8.54
N ASN A 268 -14.77 19.07 8.64
CA ASN A 268 -15.23 18.45 9.89
C ASN A 268 -14.11 18.03 10.84
N PHE A 269 -12.84 18.15 10.45
CA PHE A 269 -11.70 17.72 11.27
C PHE A 269 -10.74 18.86 11.57
N GLN A 270 -10.02 18.72 12.69
CA GLN A 270 -9.01 19.67 13.15
C GLN A 270 -7.67 18.97 13.40
N VAL A 271 -6.61 19.78 13.55
CA VAL A 271 -5.30 19.29 13.98
C VAL A 271 -5.42 18.72 15.40
N GLY A 272 -4.88 17.53 15.60
CA GLY A 272 -4.92 16.80 16.87
C GLY A 272 -6.13 15.88 17.04
N ASP A 273 -7.10 15.90 16.11
CA ASP A 273 -8.18 14.92 16.14
C ASP A 273 -7.64 13.48 16.00
N PRO A 274 -8.22 12.50 16.70
CA PRO A 274 -7.78 11.12 16.60
C PRO A 274 -8.02 10.57 15.19
N LEU A 275 -7.13 9.67 14.76
CA LEU A 275 -7.33 8.94 13.52
C LEU A 275 -8.53 7.99 13.66
N ALA A 276 -9.35 7.92 12.62
CA ALA A 276 -10.47 7.00 12.58
C ALA A 276 -10.00 5.55 12.50
N GLY A 277 -10.91 4.63 12.86
CA GLY A 277 -10.57 3.21 12.98
C GLY A 277 -9.85 2.90 14.29
N ALA A 278 -9.87 1.63 14.68
CA ALA A 278 -9.12 1.18 15.85
C ALA A 278 -7.68 0.89 15.44
N ALA A 279 -6.75 1.10 16.36
CA ALA A 279 -5.38 0.62 16.21
C ALA A 279 -5.39 -0.92 16.04
N GLU A 280 -6.31 -1.61 16.69
CA GLU A 280 -6.58 -3.03 16.47
C GLU A 280 -7.59 -3.26 15.34
N PRO A 281 -7.25 -4.06 14.33
CA PRO A 281 -8.13 -4.35 13.20
C PRO A 281 -9.46 -5.02 13.58
N THR A 282 -9.46 -5.85 14.60
CA THR A 282 -10.67 -6.54 15.10
C THR A 282 -11.67 -5.59 15.72
N ALA A 283 -11.21 -4.47 16.30
CA ALA A 283 -12.07 -3.48 16.91
C ALA A 283 -12.68 -2.50 15.90
N SER A 284 -12.14 -2.39 14.69
CA SER A 284 -12.69 -1.54 13.62
C SER A 284 -13.83 -2.23 12.85
N ALA A 285 -13.94 -3.56 12.95
CA ALA A 285 -15.08 -4.27 12.37
C ALA A 285 -16.37 -3.91 13.10
N PRO A 286 -17.49 -3.70 12.39
CA PRO A 286 -18.76 -3.45 13.04
C PRO A 286 -19.16 -4.66 13.90
N ALA A 287 -19.65 -4.41 15.12
CA ALA A 287 -20.31 -5.44 15.88
C ALA A 287 -21.48 -5.96 15.03
N THR A 288 -21.45 -7.22 14.64
CA THR A 288 -22.54 -7.83 13.90
C THR A 288 -23.65 -8.17 14.92
N PRO A 289 -24.75 -7.39 15.00
CA PRO A 289 -25.88 -7.80 15.80
C PRO A 289 -26.62 -8.88 15.00
N GLY A 290 -26.31 -10.11 15.23
CA GLY A 290 -27.01 -11.16 14.53
C GLY A 290 -26.51 -12.50 14.97
N LYS A 291 -27.43 -13.33 15.37
CA LYS A 291 -27.24 -14.75 15.52
C LYS A 291 -26.46 -15.28 14.32
N ARG A 292 -25.15 -15.34 14.41
CA ARG A 292 -24.43 -16.33 13.65
C ARG A 292 -25.04 -17.66 14.10
N ALA A 293 -25.96 -18.19 13.28
CA ALA A 293 -26.23 -19.59 13.38
C ALA A 293 -24.87 -20.26 13.33
N SER A 294 -24.46 -20.86 14.42
CA SER A 294 -23.30 -21.73 14.44
C SER A 294 -23.63 -22.90 13.53
N LYS A 295 -23.44 -22.74 12.23
CA LYS A 295 -23.20 -23.88 11.38
C LYS A 295 -21.85 -24.38 11.87
N ALA A 296 -21.93 -25.29 12.84
CA ALA A 296 -20.82 -26.11 13.21
C ALA A 296 -20.17 -26.57 11.90
N ARG A 297 -18.95 -26.20 11.71
CA ARG A 297 -18.10 -26.75 10.64
C ARG A 297 -18.22 -28.26 10.80
N PRO A 298 -18.57 -29.04 9.79
CA PRO A 298 -18.59 -30.47 9.91
C PRO A 298 -17.17 -30.93 10.25
N THR A 299 -16.92 -31.22 11.51
CA THR A 299 -15.73 -31.89 11.99
C THR A 299 -15.93 -33.37 11.72
N THR A 300 -15.93 -33.75 10.46
CA THR A 300 -15.80 -35.16 10.11
C THR A 300 -15.20 -35.25 8.73
N ILE A 301 -13.89 -35.27 8.67
CA ILE A 301 -13.23 -36.10 7.69
C ILE A 301 -13.47 -37.50 8.25
N ALA A 302 -14.52 -38.14 7.74
CA ALA A 302 -14.74 -39.54 7.99
C ALA A 302 -13.56 -40.31 7.42
N ASN A 303 -12.77 -40.88 8.30
CA ASN A 303 -11.80 -41.94 7.98
C ASN A 303 -12.57 -43.14 7.48
N THR A 304 -13.01 -43.15 6.23
CA THR A 304 -13.37 -44.35 5.54
C THR A 304 -12.10 -45.08 5.18
N LYS A 305 -11.72 -46.01 6.04
CA LYS A 305 -10.85 -47.12 5.66
C LYS A 305 -11.57 -47.89 4.56
N ALA A 306 -11.35 -47.56 3.32
CA ALA A 306 -11.63 -48.42 2.20
C ALA A 306 -10.35 -49.22 1.94
N ALA A 307 -10.41 -50.50 2.30
CA ALA A 307 -9.47 -51.47 1.80
C ALA A 307 -9.66 -51.59 0.29
N THR A 308 -8.73 -51.07 -0.47
CA THR A 308 -8.65 -51.31 -1.90
C THR A 308 -7.34 -51.94 -2.27
N LYS A 309 -7.49 -53.12 -2.87
CA LYS A 309 -6.46 -53.88 -3.53
C LYS A 309 -5.61 -53.02 -4.45
N THR A 310 -4.34 -53.09 -4.31
CA THR A 310 -3.30 -52.53 -5.21
C THR A 310 -3.37 -53.25 -6.55
N PRO A 311 -3.57 -52.57 -7.67
CA PRO A 311 -3.11 -53.08 -8.96
C PRO A 311 -1.68 -52.60 -9.14
N ALA A 312 -0.78 -53.51 -9.40
CA ALA A 312 0.55 -53.24 -9.92
C ALA A 312 0.36 -52.56 -11.29
N LEU A 313 0.85 -51.34 -11.43
CA LEU A 313 1.04 -50.71 -12.73
C LEU A 313 2.52 -50.28 -12.81
N SER A 314 3.27 -51.12 -13.51
CA SER A 314 4.50 -50.76 -14.18
C SER A 314 4.10 -49.84 -15.38
N ALA A 315 4.43 -48.59 -15.34
CA ALA A 315 4.55 -47.74 -16.52
C ALA A 315 5.58 -46.66 -16.18
N GLU A 316 6.75 -46.81 -16.71
CA GLU A 316 7.77 -45.79 -16.82
C GLU A 316 7.19 -44.62 -17.62
N LEU A 317 7.21 -43.43 -17.04
CA LEU A 317 6.94 -42.19 -17.75
C LEU A 317 8.24 -41.64 -18.30
N PRO A 318 8.37 -41.35 -19.61
CA PRO A 318 9.55 -40.80 -20.20
C PRO A 318 9.50 -39.26 -20.09
N PHE A 319 10.03 -38.71 -19.02
CA PHE A 319 10.24 -37.24 -18.87
C PHE A 319 11.44 -36.93 -17.95
N GLU A 320 12.63 -37.36 -18.33
CA GLU A 320 13.83 -36.88 -17.61
C GLU A 320 15.07 -36.62 -18.50
N ASN A 321 15.05 -36.81 -19.80
CA ASN A 321 16.25 -36.66 -20.62
C ASN A 321 16.31 -35.48 -21.62
N GLU A 322 15.27 -34.64 -21.74
CA GLU A 322 15.31 -33.52 -22.72
C GLU A 322 15.72 -32.17 -22.11
N LEU A 323 15.83 -32.04 -20.80
CA LEU A 323 16.19 -30.75 -20.16
C LEU A 323 17.69 -30.61 -19.85
N ILE A 324 18.48 -31.70 -19.92
CA ILE A 324 19.92 -31.65 -19.63
C ILE A 324 20.73 -31.26 -20.87
N ASP A 325 20.26 -31.59 -22.07
CA ASP A 325 20.99 -31.27 -23.32
C ASP A 325 20.80 -29.82 -23.80
N ALA A 326 19.77 -29.09 -23.30
CA ALA A 326 19.57 -27.69 -23.65
C ALA A 326 20.53 -26.73 -22.90
N PHE A 327 21.09 -27.12 -21.76
CA PHE A 327 22.04 -26.30 -21.00
C PHE A 327 23.52 -26.57 -21.32
N ALA A 328 23.84 -27.64 -22.01
CA ALA A 328 25.22 -28.00 -22.35
C ALA A 328 25.73 -27.29 -23.64
N ASN A 329 24.83 -26.79 -24.49
CA ASN A 329 25.18 -26.22 -25.80
C ASN A 329 25.28 -24.69 -25.86
N THR A 330 25.11 -23.96 -24.73
CA THR A 330 25.22 -22.49 -24.71
C THR A 330 26.51 -21.95 -24.08
N SER A 331 27.49 -22.79 -23.78
CA SER A 331 28.76 -22.36 -23.14
C SER A 331 29.99 -22.33 -24.09
N GLN A 332 29.80 -22.23 -25.40
CA GLN A 332 30.91 -21.98 -26.32
C GLN A 332 30.59 -20.78 -27.23
N SER A 333 31.06 -19.63 -26.85
CA SER A 333 31.59 -18.53 -27.66
C SER A 333 31.38 -17.15 -27.02
N PHE A 334 32.20 -16.80 -26.07
CA PHE A 334 32.58 -15.39 -25.84
C PHE A 334 34.08 -15.34 -25.57
N SER A 335 34.81 -15.00 -26.61
CA SER A 335 36.22 -14.59 -26.51
C SER A 335 36.27 -13.10 -26.22
N PRO A 336 37.03 -12.61 -25.25
CA PRO A 336 37.20 -11.21 -24.99
C PRO A 336 38.34 -10.66 -25.84
N ALA A 337 38.02 -9.97 -26.92
CA ALA A 337 39.00 -9.13 -27.60
C ALA A 337 38.38 -7.79 -28.02
N SER A 338 39.13 -6.73 -27.63
CA SER A 338 38.98 -5.33 -28.06
C SER A 338 37.97 -4.44 -27.34
N LEU A 339 38.48 -3.78 -26.31
CA LEU A 339 38.23 -2.35 -26.07
C LEU A 339 39.54 -1.73 -25.55
N ARG A 340 40.21 -1.04 -26.45
CA ARG A 340 41.12 0.07 -26.10
C ARG A 340 40.34 1.36 -26.12
#